data_c2e79f81aae46b418bc34f501e557850
#
_entry.id   c2e79f81aae46b418bc34f501e557850
#
_cell.length_a   1.000
_cell.length_b   1.000
_cell.length_c   1.000
_cell.angle_alpha   90.00
_cell.angle_beta   90.00
_cell.angle_gamma   90.00
#
_symmetry.space_group_name_H-M   'P 1'
#
loop_
_entity.id
_entity.type
_entity.pdbx_description
1 polymer ?
#
loop_
_entity_poly.entity_id
_entity_poly.type
_entity_poly.pdbx_seq_one_letter_code
_entity_poly.pdbx_strand_id
1 'polypeptide(L)'
;STPSREELDKAQEFYKQFNCKCFLDYLKIYCQIDVLILAEVFCSMRKQIWEWAGVDISLFVGLPSAAFCVFKKLSGLNIGLITDPEMLSTILGAIRGGLSFTSTRILRACPLHNPNVHLIYCDANNLYGHCQTKKLPCGNYKFVDNVEKVAKDIIANYKPTDSTGYIFKVDLVS
;
A
#
# COMPACT_ATOMS: atom_id res chain seq x y z
N SER A 1 14.65 17.41 -13.22
CA SER A 1 15.55 18.29 -12.45
C SER A 1 16.92 18.25 -13.10
N THR A 2 17.57 19.41 -13.21
CA THR A 2 18.94 19.50 -13.69
C THR A 2 19.87 18.94 -12.61
N PRO A 3 20.83 18.08 -12.93
CA PRO A 3 21.76 17.53 -11.94
C PRO A 3 22.60 18.66 -11.31
N SER A 4 22.92 18.49 -10.05
CA SER A 4 23.81 19.39 -9.33
C SER A 4 25.25 19.27 -9.85
N ARG A 5 26.08 20.28 -9.58
CA ARG A 5 27.50 20.26 -9.99
C ARG A 5 28.25 19.09 -9.33
N GLU A 6 27.95 18.79 -8.09
CA GLU A 6 28.53 17.67 -7.35
C GLU A 6 28.18 16.30 -7.98
N GLU A 7 26.94 16.12 -8.43
CA GLU A 7 26.51 14.90 -9.12
C GLU A 7 27.22 14.73 -10.48
N LEU A 8 27.45 15.83 -11.18
CA LEU A 8 28.19 15.81 -12.45
C LEU A 8 29.67 15.47 -12.23
N ASP A 9 30.29 16.03 -11.20
CA ASP A 9 31.70 15.76 -10.87
C ASP A 9 31.89 14.27 -10.48
N LYS A 10 30.99 13.72 -9.67
CA LYS A 10 30.98 12.27 -9.33
C LYS A 10 30.81 11.40 -10.57
N ALA A 11 29.90 11.77 -11.48
CA ALA A 11 29.71 11.01 -12.72
C ALA A 11 30.96 11.04 -13.63
N GLN A 12 31.66 12.18 -13.69
CA GLN A 12 32.90 12.29 -14.45
C GLN A 12 34.05 11.49 -13.82
N GLU A 13 34.14 11.47 -12.50
CA GLU A 13 35.13 10.68 -11.79
C GLU A 13 34.91 9.19 -12.05
N PHE A 14 33.66 8.73 -11.93
CA PHE A 14 33.25 7.36 -12.25
C PHE A 14 33.61 7.00 -13.71
N TYR A 15 33.30 7.88 -14.67
CA TYR A 15 33.59 7.68 -16.08
C TYR A 15 35.09 7.45 -16.33
N LYS A 16 35.96 8.21 -15.63
CA LYS A 16 37.41 8.08 -15.68
C LYS A 16 37.90 6.82 -15.01
N GLN A 17 37.39 6.51 -13.83
CA GLN A 17 37.80 5.35 -13.03
C GLN A 17 37.56 4.02 -13.77
N PHE A 18 36.46 3.92 -14.49
CA PHE A 18 36.11 2.73 -15.26
C PHE A 18 36.58 2.74 -16.73
N ASN A 19 37.41 3.72 -17.11
CA ASN A 19 37.93 3.84 -18.49
C ASN A 19 36.84 3.80 -19.58
N CYS A 20 35.69 4.44 -19.32
CA CYS A 20 34.59 4.49 -20.27
C CYS A 20 35.03 5.26 -21.54
N LYS A 21 34.80 4.69 -22.71
CA LYS A 21 35.11 5.31 -24.00
C LYS A 21 33.94 6.08 -24.58
N CYS A 22 32.72 5.70 -24.22
CA CYS A 22 31.52 6.36 -24.64
C CYS A 22 30.46 6.29 -23.53
N PHE A 23 29.40 7.07 -23.68
CA PHE A 23 28.30 7.12 -22.70
C PHE A 23 27.62 5.75 -22.51
N LEU A 24 27.60 4.91 -23.54
CA LEU A 24 27.03 3.57 -23.43
C LEU A 24 27.83 2.68 -22.48
N ASP A 25 29.16 2.81 -22.45
CA ASP A 25 30.00 2.05 -21.52
C ASP A 25 29.68 2.45 -20.06
N TYR A 26 29.56 3.75 -19.82
CA TYR A 26 29.13 4.28 -18.53
C TYR A 26 27.79 3.70 -18.09
N LEU A 27 26.78 3.74 -18.97
CA LEU A 27 25.45 3.19 -18.66
C LEU A 27 25.45 1.71 -18.38
N LYS A 28 26.23 0.92 -19.11
CA LYS A 28 26.36 -0.52 -18.88
C LYS A 28 26.97 -0.83 -17.52
N ILE A 29 28.05 -0.16 -17.17
CA ILE A 29 28.72 -0.37 -15.86
C ILE A 29 27.82 0.09 -14.73
N TYR A 30 27.18 1.25 -14.87
CA TYR A 30 26.21 1.76 -13.88
C TYR A 30 25.09 0.75 -13.64
N CYS A 31 24.47 0.27 -14.72
CA CYS A 31 23.41 -0.72 -14.65
C CYS A 31 23.86 -2.05 -14.01
N GLN A 32 25.09 -2.49 -14.30
CA GLN A 32 25.67 -3.70 -13.67
C GLN A 32 25.85 -3.51 -12.16
N ILE A 33 26.34 -2.37 -11.74
CA ILE A 33 26.51 -2.05 -10.31
C ILE A 33 25.17 -2.00 -9.60
N ASP A 34 24.17 -1.36 -10.19
CA ASP A 34 22.79 -1.31 -9.63
C ASP A 34 22.22 -2.71 -9.44
N VAL A 35 22.39 -3.59 -10.43
CA VAL A 35 21.93 -4.99 -10.34
C VAL A 35 22.67 -5.76 -9.24
N LEU A 36 23.98 -5.57 -9.09
CA LEU A 36 24.76 -6.23 -8.05
C LEU A 36 24.36 -5.76 -6.65
N ILE A 37 24.18 -4.45 -6.46
CA ILE A 37 23.71 -3.88 -5.20
C ILE A 37 22.31 -4.41 -4.87
N LEU A 38 21.41 -4.42 -5.85
CA LEU A 38 20.06 -4.96 -5.67
C LEU A 38 20.08 -6.43 -5.28
N ALA A 39 20.93 -7.22 -5.92
CA ALA A 39 21.09 -8.65 -5.59
C ALA A 39 21.61 -8.87 -4.16
N GLU A 40 22.58 -8.08 -3.71
CA GLU A 40 23.11 -8.13 -2.35
C GLU A 40 22.06 -7.76 -1.31
N VAL A 41 21.34 -6.65 -1.52
CA VAL A 41 20.24 -6.22 -0.65
C VAL A 41 19.15 -7.30 -0.59
N PHE A 42 18.78 -7.87 -1.74
CA PHE A 42 17.78 -8.94 -1.79
C PHE A 42 18.23 -10.20 -1.03
N CYS A 43 19.47 -10.63 -1.23
CA CYS A 43 20.03 -11.80 -0.51
C CYS A 43 20.08 -11.55 1.01
N SER A 44 20.45 -10.35 1.43
CA SER A 44 20.46 -9.97 2.84
C SER A 44 19.05 -10.00 3.44
N MET A 45 18.07 -9.39 2.76
CA MET A 45 16.68 -9.41 3.19
C MET A 45 16.09 -10.83 3.21
N ARG A 46 16.39 -11.65 2.19
CA ARG A 46 15.97 -13.05 2.12
C ARG A 46 16.49 -13.84 3.33
N LYS A 47 17.77 -13.66 3.69
CA LYS A 47 18.38 -14.30 4.85
C LYS A 47 17.69 -13.87 6.14
N GLN A 48 17.48 -12.57 6.35
CA GLN A 48 16.85 -12.04 7.56
C GLN A 48 15.41 -12.56 7.72
N ILE A 49 14.61 -12.56 6.66
CA ILE A 49 13.23 -13.05 6.73
C ILE A 49 13.18 -14.56 6.92
N TRP A 50 14.12 -15.30 6.32
CA TRP A 50 14.25 -16.73 6.58
C TRP A 50 14.57 -17.03 8.04
N GLU A 51 15.55 -16.35 8.62
CA GLU A 51 15.95 -16.51 10.02
C GLU A 51 14.82 -16.12 10.98
N TRP A 52 14.08 -15.05 10.66
CA TRP A 52 13.00 -14.56 11.48
C TRP A 52 11.71 -15.39 11.38
N ALA A 53 11.25 -15.69 10.18
CA ALA A 53 9.93 -16.28 9.92
C ALA A 53 9.98 -17.62 9.21
N GLY A 54 11.15 -18.09 8.75
CA GLY A 54 11.31 -19.30 7.95
C GLY A 54 10.55 -19.24 6.62
N VAL A 55 10.46 -18.06 6.02
CA VAL A 55 9.80 -17.82 4.73
C VAL A 55 10.84 -17.38 3.72
N ASP A 56 10.91 -18.09 2.59
CA ASP A 56 11.77 -17.71 1.47
C ASP A 56 11.05 -16.71 0.57
N ILE A 57 11.47 -15.45 0.60
CA ILE A 57 10.84 -14.38 -0.19
C ILE A 57 11.06 -14.54 -1.70
N SER A 58 12.02 -15.34 -2.14
CA SER A 58 12.26 -15.60 -3.57
C SER A 58 11.15 -16.42 -4.24
N LEU A 59 10.28 -17.05 -3.46
CA LEU A 59 9.13 -17.80 -3.97
C LEU A 59 7.92 -16.91 -4.33
N PHE A 60 8.01 -15.61 -4.10
CA PHE A 60 6.90 -14.68 -4.29
C PHE A 60 7.22 -13.66 -5.37
N VAL A 61 6.20 -13.28 -6.14
CA VAL A 61 6.32 -12.26 -7.19
C VAL A 61 6.62 -10.87 -6.61
N GLY A 62 6.20 -10.61 -5.36
CA GLY A 62 6.43 -9.32 -4.72
C GLY A 62 6.29 -9.36 -3.21
N LEU A 63 6.80 -8.32 -2.56
CA LEU A 63 6.79 -8.17 -1.11
C LEU A 63 5.41 -8.28 -0.44
N PRO A 64 4.30 -7.76 -1.02
CA PRO A 64 2.98 -7.90 -0.39
C PRO A 64 2.57 -9.37 -0.18
N SER A 65 2.82 -10.22 -1.16
CA SER A 65 2.52 -11.65 -1.05
C SER A 65 3.42 -12.36 -0.04
N ALA A 66 4.71 -12.03 -0.02
CA ALA A 66 5.64 -12.52 0.97
C ALA A 66 5.25 -12.08 2.40
N ALA A 67 4.93 -10.81 2.59
CA ALA A 67 4.50 -10.25 3.87
C ALA A 67 3.23 -10.93 4.39
N PHE A 68 2.26 -11.19 3.50
CA PHE A 68 1.04 -11.92 3.87
C PHE A 68 1.33 -13.36 4.28
N CYS A 69 2.28 -14.04 3.62
CA CYS A 69 2.72 -15.37 4.01
C CYS A 69 3.39 -15.38 5.38
N VAL A 70 4.29 -14.42 5.63
CA VAL A 70 4.93 -14.22 6.94
C VAL A 70 3.88 -13.96 8.02
N PHE A 71 2.94 -13.06 7.76
CA PHE A 71 1.84 -12.76 8.67
C PHE A 71 1.04 -14.02 9.05
N LYS A 72 0.60 -14.81 8.06
CA LYS A 72 -0.14 -16.04 8.32
C LYS A 72 0.68 -17.05 9.14
N LYS A 73 1.95 -17.18 8.83
CA LYS A 73 2.84 -18.13 9.51
C LYS A 73 3.09 -17.74 10.95
N LEU A 74 3.36 -16.46 11.22
CA LEU A 74 3.66 -15.98 12.57
C LEU A 74 2.41 -15.84 13.44
N SER A 75 1.27 -15.45 12.86
CA SER A 75 0.02 -15.29 13.61
C SER A 75 -0.66 -16.61 13.91
N GLY A 76 -0.41 -17.66 13.15
CA GLY A 76 -1.13 -18.92 13.23
C GLY A 76 -2.62 -18.80 12.89
N LEU A 77 -3.06 -17.66 12.37
CA LEU A 77 -4.46 -17.39 12.06
C LEU A 77 -4.94 -18.22 10.88
N ASN A 78 -6.09 -18.85 11.07
CA ASN A 78 -6.81 -19.53 10.00
C ASN A 78 -7.87 -18.57 9.44
N ILE A 79 -7.61 -18.05 8.22
CA ILE A 79 -8.50 -17.10 7.56
C ILE A 79 -9.46 -17.88 6.66
N GLY A 80 -10.76 -17.76 6.95
CA GLY A 80 -11.81 -18.39 6.16
C GLY A 80 -11.90 -17.78 4.75
N LEU A 81 -12.09 -18.65 3.76
CA LEU A 81 -12.32 -18.20 2.37
C LEU A 81 -13.80 -17.87 2.16
N ILE A 82 -14.05 -16.88 1.34
CA ILE A 82 -15.39 -16.57 0.86
C ILE A 82 -15.64 -17.47 -0.36
N THR A 83 -16.49 -18.48 -0.18
CA THR A 83 -16.81 -19.47 -1.23
C THR A 83 -18.11 -19.19 -1.95
N ASP A 84 -18.97 -18.35 -1.37
CA ASP A 84 -20.21 -17.92 -2.01
C ASP A 84 -19.92 -16.91 -3.14
N PRO A 85 -20.37 -17.17 -4.39
CA PRO A 85 -20.05 -16.31 -5.52
C PRO A 85 -20.67 -14.91 -5.43
N GLU A 86 -21.87 -14.78 -4.87
CA GLU A 86 -22.56 -13.49 -4.73
C GLU A 86 -21.87 -12.63 -3.67
N MET A 87 -21.52 -13.24 -2.56
CA MET A 87 -20.75 -12.58 -1.49
C MET A 87 -19.38 -12.15 -1.99
N LEU A 88 -18.68 -13.02 -2.70
CA LEU A 88 -17.37 -12.71 -3.30
C LEU A 88 -17.47 -11.54 -4.30
N SER A 89 -18.48 -11.59 -5.19
CA SER A 89 -18.72 -10.53 -6.17
C SER A 89 -19.00 -9.18 -5.49
N THR A 90 -19.78 -9.18 -4.42
CA THR A 90 -20.09 -7.95 -3.65
C THR A 90 -18.83 -7.35 -3.03
N ILE A 91 -17.99 -8.18 -2.42
CA ILE A 91 -16.75 -7.72 -1.79
C ILE A 91 -15.73 -7.26 -2.82
N LEU A 92 -15.54 -8.01 -3.91
CA LEU A 92 -14.64 -7.61 -5.00
C LEU A 92 -15.08 -6.31 -5.66
N GLY A 93 -16.39 -6.10 -5.84
CA GLY A 93 -16.95 -4.86 -6.36
C GLY A 93 -16.76 -3.64 -5.44
N ALA A 94 -16.56 -3.88 -4.14
CA ALA A 94 -16.29 -2.84 -3.15
C ALA A 94 -14.81 -2.46 -3.04
N ILE A 95 -13.89 -3.27 -3.58
CA ILE A 95 -12.46 -2.96 -3.61
C ILE A 95 -12.23 -1.89 -4.68
N ARG A 96 -12.09 -0.64 -4.24
CA ARG A 96 -11.86 0.50 -5.13
C ARG A 96 -10.56 1.18 -4.74
N GLY A 97 -9.69 1.38 -5.73
CA GLY A 97 -8.57 2.29 -5.60
C GLY A 97 -9.05 3.74 -5.65
N GLY A 98 -8.41 4.62 -4.88
CA GLY A 98 -8.71 6.05 -4.96
C GLY A 98 -8.30 6.63 -6.31
N LEU A 99 -9.19 7.39 -6.92
CA LEU A 99 -8.84 8.22 -8.06
C LEU A 99 -8.02 9.40 -7.54
N SER A 100 -6.77 9.52 -7.97
CA SER A 100 -5.91 10.65 -7.58
C SER A 100 -5.81 11.63 -8.74
N PHE A 101 -6.45 12.79 -8.60
CA PHE A 101 -6.35 13.87 -9.58
C PHE A 101 -6.54 15.24 -8.91
N THR A 102 -6.05 16.28 -9.57
CA THR A 102 -6.31 17.65 -9.15
C THR A 102 -7.45 18.23 -9.99
N SER A 103 -8.55 18.61 -9.36
CA SER A 103 -9.66 19.30 -10.03
C SER A 103 -9.26 20.69 -10.52
N THR A 104 -8.37 21.34 -9.80
CA THR A 104 -7.87 22.69 -10.10
C THR A 104 -6.35 22.67 -10.07
N ARG A 105 -5.72 23.08 -11.20
CA ARG A 105 -4.24 23.07 -11.31
C ARG A 105 -3.53 24.05 -10.39
N ILE A 106 -4.18 25.19 -10.10
CA ILE A 106 -3.61 26.26 -9.29
C ILE A 106 -4.69 26.78 -8.35
N LEU A 107 -4.44 26.70 -7.07
CA LEU A 107 -5.25 27.31 -6.02
C LEU A 107 -4.39 28.37 -5.31
N ARG A 108 -4.99 29.53 -5.07
CA ARG A 108 -4.34 30.61 -4.33
C ARG A 108 -5.27 31.11 -3.23
N ALA A 109 -4.80 31.09 -2.00
CA ALA A 109 -5.40 31.87 -0.95
C ALA A 109 -4.90 33.32 -1.11
N CYS A 110 -5.83 34.25 -1.35
CA CYS A 110 -5.50 35.66 -1.45
C CYS A 110 -6.20 36.41 -0.31
N PRO A 111 -5.51 36.63 0.82
CA PRO A 111 -6.09 37.29 1.99
C PRO A 111 -6.62 38.71 1.71
N LEU A 112 -6.07 39.37 0.68
CA LEU A 112 -6.47 40.73 0.28
C LEU A 112 -7.86 40.77 -0.41
N HIS A 113 -8.22 39.70 -1.13
CA HIS A 113 -9.47 39.62 -1.88
C HIS A 113 -10.53 38.77 -1.18
N ASN A 114 -10.09 37.77 -0.42
CA ASN A 114 -10.99 36.88 0.32
C ASN A 114 -10.31 36.38 1.61
N PRO A 115 -10.46 37.11 2.72
CA PRO A 115 -9.78 36.81 3.98
C PRO A 115 -10.23 35.49 4.62
N ASN A 116 -11.37 34.92 4.17
CA ASN A 116 -11.93 33.69 4.70
C ASN A 116 -11.51 32.44 3.91
N VAL A 117 -10.68 32.59 2.86
CA VAL A 117 -10.20 31.44 2.08
C VAL A 117 -8.82 31.03 2.56
N HIS A 118 -8.73 29.82 3.08
CA HIS A 118 -7.50 29.18 3.53
C HIS A 118 -7.22 27.92 2.72
N LEU A 119 -5.96 27.66 2.41
CA LEU A 119 -5.51 26.39 1.82
C LEU A 119 -4.98 25.53 2.93
N ILE A 120 -5.61 24.37 3.12
CA ILE A 120 -5.21 23.37 4.09
C ILE A 120 -4.77 22.14 3.32
N TYR A 121 -3.54 21.69 3.55
CA TYR A 121 -3.03 20.42 3.07
C TYR A 121 -3.13 19.40 4.20
N CYS A 122 -3.91 18.34 3.98
CA CYS A 122 -4.09 17.28 4.96
C CYS A 122 -3.72 15.94 4.35
N ASP A 123 -3.01 15.14 5.11
CA ASP A 123 -2.69 13.76 4.77
C ASP A 123 -2.86 12.85 5.99
N ALA A 124 -3.35 11.63 5.75
CA ALA A 124 -3.47 10.63 6.80
C ALA A 124 -2.22 9.73 6.80
N ASN A 125 -1.29 10.00 7.71
CA ASN A 125 -0.03 9.26 7.81
C ASN A 125 -0.29 7.76 8.00
N ASN A 126 0.27 6.95 7.09
CA ASN A 126 0.20 5.49 7.12
C ASN A 126 -1.23 4.95 7.34
N LEU A 127 -2.19 5.42 6.55
CA LEU A 127 -3.60 5.03 6.69
C LEU A 127 -3.81 3.51 6.60
N TYR A 128 -3.12 2.83 5.69
CA TYR A 128 -3.19 1.36 5.58
C TYR A 128 -2.70 0.67 6.85
N GLY A 129 -1.57 1.09 7.40
CA GLY A 129 -1.07 0.57 8.67
C GLY A 129 -2.06 0.80 9.81
N HIS A 130 -2.65 1.99 9.90
CA HIS A 130 -3.68 2.29 10.88
C HIS A 130 -4.90 1.36 10.73
N CYS A 131 -5.38 1.12 9.52
CA CYS A 131 -6.49 0.18 9.28
C CYS A 131 -6.15 -1.25 9.68
N GLN A 132 -4.91 -1.69 9.45
CA GLN A 132 -4.45 -3.02 9.84
C GLN A 132 -4.36 -3.23 11.36
N THR A 133 -4.31 -2.17 12.16
CA THR A 133 -4.39 -2.28 13.63
C THR A 133 -5.81 -2.49 14.16
N LYS A 134 -6.82 -2.36 13.30
CA LYS A 134 -8.22 -2.58 13.66
C LYS A 134 -8.60 -4.04 13.51
N LYS A 135 -9.75 -4.42 14.05
CA LYS A 135 -10.32 -5.74 13.83
C LYS A 135 -10.65 -5.91 12.35
N LEU A 136 -10.13 -6.98 11.76
CA LEU A 136 -10.36 -7.36 10.38
C LEU A 136 -11.17 -8.67 10.33
N PRO A 137 -11.99 -8.88 9.28
CA PRO A 137 -12.76 -10.10 9.14
C PRO A 137 -11.85 -11.31 8.91
N CYS A 138 -12.05 -12.37 9.70
CA CYS A 138 -11.24 -13.59 9.62
C CYS A 138 -12.01 -14.80 9.08
N GLY A 139 -13.35 -14.73 9.00
CA GLY A 139 -14.17 -15.87 8.55
C GLY A 139 -15.61 -15.82 9.04
N ASN A 140 -16.31 -16.94 8.93
CA ASN A 140 -17.72 -17.08 9.32
C ASN A 140 -18.65 -16.10 8.59
N TYR A 141 -18.37 -15.85 7.31
CA TYR A 141 -19.17 -14.97 6.47
C TYR A 141 -20.56 -15.51 6.26
N LYS A 142 -21.58 -14.68 6.50
CA LYS A 142 -22.99 -15.01 6.32
C LYS A 142 -23.77 -13.81 5.83
N PHE A 143 -24.74 -14.03 4.97
CA PHE A 143 -25.75 -13.03 4.68
C PHE A 143 -26.65 -12.84 5.90
N VAL A 144 -27.16 -11.63 6.06
CA VAL A 144 -28.02 -11.26 7.17
C VAL A 144 -29.44 -11.13 6.65
N ASP A 145 -30.38 -11.84 7.28
CA ASP A 145 -31.81 -11.72 7.02
C ASP A 145 -32.36 -10.44 7.68
N ASN A 146 -33.47 -9.92 7.15
CA ASN A 146 -34.12 -8.71 7.66
C ASN A 146 -33.20 -7.48 7.76
N VAL A 147 -32.50 -7.20 6.66
CA VAL A 147 -31.42 -6.21 6.57
C VAL A 147 -31.78 -4.85 7.17
N GLU A 148 -33.00 -4.31 6.92
CA GLU A 148 -33.41 -3.00 7.43
C GLU A 148 -33.46 -2.92 8.96
N LYS A 149 -34.02 -3.95 9.60
CA LYS A 149 -34.11 -4.00 11.07
C LYS A 149 -32.72 -4.13 11.69
N VAL A 150 -31.94 -5.03 11.13
CA VAL A 150 -30.58 -5.32 11.61
C VAL A 150 -29.66 -4.11 11.38
N ALA A 151 -29.76 -3.42 10.25
CA ALA A 151 -28.98 -2.23 9.99
C ALA A 151 -29.26 -1.10 10.99
N LYS A 152 -30.56 -0.86 11.31
CA LYS A 152 -30.94 0.15 12.32
C LYS A 152 -30.38 -0.19 13.71
N ASP A 153 -30.46 -1.44 14.10
CA ASP A 153 -29.91 -1.90 15.39
C ASP A 153 -28.37 -1.76 15.44
N ILE A 154 -27.68 -2.18 14.38
CA ILE A 154 -26.23 -2.06 14.28
C ILE A 154 -25.79 -0.60 14.34
N ILE A 155 -26.40 0.30 13.57
CA ILE A 155 -26.07 1.73 13.56
C ILE A 155 -26.22 2.33 14.97
N ALA A 156 -27.22 1.88 15.74
CA ALA A 156 -27.50 2.38 17.07
C ALA A 156 -26.57 1.80 18.14
N ASN A 157 -26.20 0.53 18.03
CA ASN A 157 -25.61 -0.24 19.15
C ASN A 157 -24.22 -0.79 18.91
N TYR A 158 -23.71 -0.79 17.64
CA TYR A 158 -22.41 -1.38 17.30
C TYR A 158 -21.26 -0.67 18.02
N LYS A 159 -20.36 -1.48 18.53
CA LYS A 159 -19.11 -1.02 19.15
C LYS A 159 -17.91 -1.60 18.36
N PRO A 160 -16.84 -0.83 18.17
CA PRO A 160 -15.61 -1.33 17.52
C PRO A 160 -14.96 -2.53 18.21
N THR A 161 -15.36 -2.80 19.47
CA THR A 161 -14.89 -3.94 20.26
C THR A 161 -15.64 -5.23 19.99
N ASP A 162 -16.78 -5.18 19.29
CA ASP A 162 -17.62 -6.35 19.00
C ASP A 162 -16.85 -7.40 18.19
N SER A 163 -17.20 -8.68 18.41
CA SER A 163 -16.57 -9.81 17.73
C SER A 163 -17.12 -10.02 16.32
N THR A 164 -18.26 -9.42 15.99
CA THR A 164 -18.91 -9.52 14.69
C THR A 164 -18.84 -8.18 13.98
N GLY A 165 -18.31 -8.16 12.77
CA GLY A 165 -18.32 -6.99 11.88
C GLY A 165 -19.39 -7.13 10.81
N TYR A 166 -19.77 -6.01 10.18
CA TYR A 166 -20.80 -5.97 9.15
C TYR A 166 -20.31 -5.19 7.94
N ILE A 167 -20.69 -5.66 6.76
CA ILE A 167 -20.43 -5.00 5.48
C ILE A 167 -21.78 -4.71 4.86
N PHE A 168 -22.04 -3.44 4.53
CA PHE A 168 -23.28 -3.00 3.91
C PHE A 168 -23.04 -2.55 2.48
N LYS A 169 -23.90 -3.02 1.58
CA LYS A 169 -24.04 -2.44 0.25
C LYS A 169 -25.21 -1.45 0.31
N VAL A 170 -24.93 -0.18 0.08
CA VAL A 170 -25.91 0.91 0.24
C VAL A 170 -25.98 1.78 -1.01
N ASP A 171 -27.17 2.34 -1.28
CA ASP A 171 -27.34 3.42 -2.23
C ASP A 171 -27.32 4.74 -1.46
N LEU A 172 -26.48 5.68 -1.92
CA LEU A 172 -26.41 7.01 -1.34
C LEU A 172 -27.37 7.94 -2.08
N VAL A 173 -28.31 8.53 -1.33
CA VAL A 173 -29.20 9.58 -1.84
C VAL A 173 -28.59 10.93 -1.46
N SER A 174 -28.25 11.75 -2.48
CA SER A 174 -27.72 13.11 -2.33
C SER A 174 -28.85 14.14 -2.32
#